data_145a5dbcff2f711b41f0f34f329aaf00
#
_entry.id   145a5dbcff2f711b41f0f34f329aaf00
#
_cell.length_a   1.000
_cell.length_b   1.000
_cell.length_c   1.000
_cell.angle_alpha   90.00
_cell.angle_beta   90.00
_cell.angle_gamma   90.00
#
_symmetry.space_group_name_H-M   'P 1'
#
loop_
_entity.id
_entity.type
_entity.pdbx_description
1 polymer ?
#
loop_
_entity_poly.entity_id
_entity_poly.type
_entity_poly.pdbx_seq_one_letter_code
_entity_poly.pdbx_strand_id
1 'polypeptide(L)'
;MRIAHLLAFAFSLIALPALAQDKPAAAPQPEPMRIVLTRSAEPCEPDCREWLAAQGAITKDTPAELRRALAELNGRKLPLLVYSTGGTVEAAIAMGELVRKSGLDIAVARTVFSQREPALGTIDERSPLCASACTLFLAGGQRRIIPPQSRIGVHQQTIVETETTTVRDYKIVRGRKELVDERTETRTIKQEQATGEIDAKMRRYLDAMGLDRSFIEVTVSTPADTMRYLKPDEMRATTIATQIGPAALAFEDLRPALAPAPGSSRSLSAAPVLPATLVAPATPLGSVELGPHRGGKLRLALSIGEGRYQQTTALQMRLLFGDAPIPTRLRTVTLTLPGGPPIIAQNEDGSAPDGPMSADVLRETLCGLTDRTAVSLKIDPPAEDSTPSTWQRSGTAAELLRLPQLRSAICR
;
A
#
# COMPACT_ATOMS: atom_id res chain seq x y z
N MET A 1 -15.74 -11.76 95.43
CA MET A 1 -15.68 -10.48 94.64
C MET A 1 -14.67 -10.67 93.53
N ARG A 2 -15.09 -10.90 92.30
CA ARG A 2 -14.25 -10.92 91.10
C ARG A 2 -14.98 -10.13 90.01
N ILE A 3 -14.39 -8.98 89.67
CA ILE A 3 -14.90 -8.03 88.67
C ILE A 3 -14.41 -8.48 87.35
N ALA A 4 -15.32 -8.78 86.43
CA ALA A 4 -15.03 -9.13 85.04
C ALA A 4 -15.08 -7.83 84.22
N HIS A 5 -13.96 -7.51 83.52
CA HIS A 5 -13.88 -6.40 82.59
C HIS A 5 -14.27 -6.92 81.21
N LEU A 6 -15.36 -6.41 80.67
CA LEU A 6 -15.78 -6.58 79.27
C LEU A 6 -15.04 -5.52 78.43
N LEU A 7 -14.14 -5.99 77.57
CA LEU A 7 -13.52 -5.19 76.49
C LEU A 7 -14.43 -5.25 75.26
N ALA A 8 -15.06 -4.14 74.93
CA ALA A 8 -15.80 -3.96 73.69
C ALA A 8 -14.82 -3.62 72.56
N PHE A 9 -14.64 -4.56 71.55
CA PHE A 9 -13.91 -4.29 70.33
C PHE A 9 -14.84 -3.58 69.34
N ALA A 10 -14.56 -2.30 69.05
CA ALA A 10 -15.22 -1.56 67.96
C ALA A 10 -14.56 -1.92 66.62
N PHE A 11 -15.29 -2.64 65.78
CA PHE A 11 -14.88 -2.92 64.41
C PHE A 11 -15.21 -1.66 63.58
N SER A 12 -14.18 -0.87 63.23
CA SER A 12 -14.32 0.19 62.23
C SER A 12 -14.33 -0.41 60.85
N LEU A 13 -15.49 -0.41 60.18
CA LEU A 13 -15.60 -0.71 58.75
C LEU A 13 -14.93 0.43 57.95
N ILE A 14 -13.75 0.17 57.43
CA ILE A 14 -13.14 1.03 56.42
C ILE A 14 -13.81 0.71 55.09
N ALA A 15 -14.68 1.60 54.63
CA ALA A 15 -15.23 1.55 53.26
C ALA A 15 -14.11 1.91 52.29
N LEU A 16 -13.63 0.92 51.56
CA LEU A 16 -12.75 1.11 50.38
C LEU A 16 -13.56 1.81 49.28
N PRO A 17 -13.06 2.92 48.71
CA PRO A 17 -13.68 3.49 47.53
C PRO A 17 -13.62 2.47 46.39
N ALA A 18 -14.78 2.15 45.80
CA ALA A 18 -14.87 1.36 44.58
C ALA A 18 -14.11 2.12 43.46
N LEU A 19 -12.98 1.57 43.03
CA LEU A 19 -12.29 2.03 41.82
C LEU A 19 -13.29 1.86 40.67
N ALA A 20 -13.79 2.97 40.15
CA ALA A 20 -14.53 2.98 38.90
C ALA A 20 -13.59 2.40 37.85
N GLN A 21 -13.92 1.23 37.33
CA GLN A 21 -13.23 0.66 36.16
C GLN A 21 -13.55 1.58 35.01
N ASP A 22 -12.58 2.38 34.57
CA ASP A 22 -12.65 3.12 33.34
C ASP A 22 -12.89 2.11 32.20
N LYS A 23 -14.07 2.18 31.60
CA LYS A 23 -14.43 1.41 30.43
C LYS A 23 -13.38 1.73 29.35
N PRO A 24 -12.71 0.72 28.77
CA PRO A 24 -11.72 0.99 27.72
C PRO A 24 -12.35 1.88 26.65
N ALA A 25 -11.69 3.00 26.35
CA ALA A 25 -12.14 3.88 25.29
C ALA A 25 -12.32 3.05 24.02
N ALA A 26 -13.50 3.13 23.40
CA ALA A 26 -13.76 2.44 22.15
C ALA A 26 -12.68 2.81 21.14
N ALA A 27 -12.09 1.82 20.45
CA ALA A 27 -11.11 2.08 19.41
C ALA A 27 -11.70 3.08 18.41
N PRO A 28 -10.92 4.10 17.98
CA PRO A 28 -11.42 5.10 17.04
C PRO A 28 -11.96 4.41 15.81
N GLN A 29 -13.22 4.70 15.45
CA GLN A 29 -13.85 4.18 14.25
C GLN A 29 -13.06 4.68 13.03
N PRO A 30 -12.79 3.83 12.04
CA PRO A 30 -12.10 4.28 10.83
C PRO A 30 -12.95 5.35 10.13
N GLU A 31 -12.31 6.43 9.70
CA GLU A 31 -12.98 7.51 8.98
C GLU A 31 -13.68 6.97 7.73
N PRO A 32 -14.89 7.45 7.40
CA PRO A 32 -15.58 7.10 6.15
C PRO A 32 -14.70 7.40 4.94
N MET A 33 -14.84 6.59 3.90
CA MET A 33 -14.08 6.76 2.67
C MET A 33 -14.44 8.10 2.01
N ARG A 34 -13.42 8.86 1.70
CA ARG A 34 -13.50 10.09 0.91
C ARG A 34 -12.98 9.81 -0.50
N ILE A 35 -13.67 10.38 -1.49
CA ILE A 35 -13.26 10.30 -2.89
C ILE A 35 -12.97 11.71 -3.38
N VAL A 36 -11.71 11.96 -3.70
CA VAL A 36 -11.21 13.32 -4.02
C VAL A 36 -10.49 13.29 -5.35
N LEU A 37 -10.89 14.16 -6.27
CA LEU A 37 -10.09 14.46 -7.46
C LEU A 37 -8.83 15.18 -7.00
N THR A 38 -7.70 14.54 -7.20
CA THR A 38 -6.40 14.97 -6.67
C THR A 38 -5.43 15.22 -7.80
N ARG A 39 -4.59 16.23 -7.64
CA ARG A 39 -3.46 16.54 -8.52
C ARG A 39 -2.15 16.43 -7.74
N SER A 40 -1.07 16.13 -8.44
CA SER A 40 0.27 16.13 -7.84
C SER A 40 0.57 17.45 -7.14
N ALA A 41 1.06 17.36 -5.89
CA ALA A 41 1.60 18.52 -5.18
C ALA A 41 2.89 19.01 -5.85
N GLU A 42 3.09 20.31 -5.86
CA GLU A 42 4.30 20.92 -6.46
C GLU A 42 5.55 20.73 -5.59
N PRO A 43 6.75 20.66 -6.22
CA PRO A 43 6.98 20.72 -7.65
C PRO A 43 6.68 19.37 -8.35
N CYS A 44 5.91 19.38 -9.41
CA CYS A 44 5.55 18.15 -10.14
C CYS A 44 5.83 18.24 -11.65
N GLU A 45 6.15 19.41 -12.20
CA GLU A 45 6.41 19.57 -13.62
C GLU A 45 7.74 18.90 -14.04
N PRO A 46 7.78 18.25 -15.23
CA PRO A 46 6.70 18.18 -16.25
C PRO A 46 5.65 17.09 -16.01
N ASP A 47 5.78 16.24 -15.00
CA ASP A 47 4.98 15.04 -14.80
C ASP A 47 3.81 15.20 -13.81
N CYS A 48 3.14 16.36 -13.83
CA CYS A 48 1.94 16.56 -13.02
C CYS A 48 0.85 15.57 -13.40
N ARG A 49 0.35 14.83 -12.40
CA ARG A 49 -0.64 13.77 -12.55
C ARG A 49 -1.93 14.15 -11.86
N GLU A 50 -3.04 13.62 -12.39
CA GLU A 50 -4.35 13.71 -11.76
C GLU A 50 -4.90 12.30 -11.54
N TRP A 51 -5.57 12.08 -10.40
CA TRP A 51 -6.21 10.82 -10.06
C TRP A 51 -7.41 11.00 -9.14
N LEU A 52 -8.26 10.01 -9.06
CA LEU A 52 -9.24 9.90 -7.99
C LEU A 52 -8.59 9.18 -6.80
N ALA A 53 -8.47 9.87 -5.66
CA ALA A 53 -8.02 9.27 -4.41
C ALA A 53 -9.24 8.76 -3.64
N ALA A 54 -9.30 7.45 -3.32
CA ALA A 54 -10.36 6.82 -2.54
C ALA A 54 -9.74 6.26 -1.25
N GLN A 55 -9.95 6.94 -0.11
CA GLN A 55 -9.34 6.58 1.18
C GLN A 55 -10.34 6.54 2.32
N GLY A 56 -10.26 5.51 3.17
CA GLY A 56 -11.09 5.33 4.35
C GLY A 56 -11.96 4.09 4.30
N ALA A 57 -12.91 3.98 5.22
CA ALA A 57 -13.84 2.86 5.32
C ALA A 57 -14.99 3.00 4.31
N ILE A 58 -15.30 1.92 3.60
CA ILE A 58 -16.42 1.87 2.65
C ILE A 58 -17.73 1.83 3.43
N THR A 59 -18.56 2.85 3.26
CA THR A 59 -19.89 2.96 3.88
C THR A 59 -21.01 2.79 2.85
N LYS A 60 -22.25 2.69 3.31
CA LYS A 60 -23.42 2.64 2.43
C LYS A 60 -23.56 3.85 1.49
N ASP A 61 -23.01 4.97 1.86
CA ASP A 61 -23.11 6.25 1.13
C ASP A 61 -21.97 6.43 0.12
N THR A 62 -20.86 5.70 0.27
CA THR A 62 -19.67 5.82 -0.59
C THR A 62 -19.94 5.61 -2.09
N PRO A 63 -20.86 4.71 -2.54
CA PRO A 63 -21.20 4.61 -3.97
C PRO A 63 -21.80 5.87 -4.56
N ALA A 64 -22.53 6.65 -3.76
CA ALA A 64 -23.10 7.93 -4.23
C ALA A 64 -22.00 9.01 -4.37
N GLU A 65 -21.02 9.01 -3.48
CA GLU A 65 -19.83 9.88 -3.60
C GLU A 65 -19.00 9.53 -4.83
N LEU A 66 -18.78 8.23 -5.08
CA LEU A 66 -18.06 7.81 -6.28
C LEU A 66 -18.79 8.24 -7.56
N ARG A 67 -20.12 8.10 -7.63
CA ARG A 67 -20.89 8.56 -8.79
C ARG A 67 -20.71 10.07 -9.04
N ARG A 68 -20.72 10.88 -7.99
CA ARG A 68 -20.48 12.34 -8.10
C ARG A 68 -19.08 12.61 -8.64
N ALA A 69 -18.05 12.01 -8.05
CA ALA A 69 -16.67 12.15 -8.50
C ALA A 69 -16.48 11.72 -9.96
N LEU A 70 -17.11 10.60 -10.37
CA LEU A 70 -17.05 10.13 -11.77
C LEU A 70 -17.77 11.10 -12.74
N ALA A 71 -18.87 11.72 -12.30
CA ALA A 71 -19.56 12.73 -13.13
C ALA A 71 -18.70 13.98 -13.33
N GLU A 72 -17.94 14.41 -12.32
CA GLU A 72 -17.01 15.54 -12.38
C GLU A 72 -15.84 15.31 -13.38
N LEU A 73 -15.51 14.06 -13.66
CA LEU A 73 -14.50 13.72 -14.65
C LEU A 73 -14.93 14.08 -16.09
N ASN A 74 -16.22 14.27 -16.36
CA ASN A 74 -16.75 14.61 -17.70
C ASN A 74 -16.21 13.66 -18.79
N GLY A 75 -16.16 12.35 -18.52
CA GLY A 75 -15.68 11.32 -19.44
C GLY A 75 -14.17 11.15 -19.48
N ARG A 76 -13.39 11.94 -18.75
CA ARG A 76 -11.94 11.71 -18.60
C ARG A 76 -11.69 10.40 -17.85
N LYS A 77 -10.75 9.60 -18.35
CA LYS A 77 -10.33 8.35 -17.70
C LYS A 77 -9.11 8.64 -16.85
N LEU A 78 -9.29 8.92 -15.58
CA LEU A 78 -8.22 9.07 -14.62
C LEU A 78 -8.10 7.78 -13.78
N PRO A 79 -6.90 7.37 -13.37
CA PRO A 79 -6.74 6.22 -12.50
C PRO A 79 -7.35 6.52 -11.12
N LEU A 80 -7.82 5.46 -10.46
CA LEU A 80 -8.29 5.52 -9.09
C LEU A 80 -7.25 4.89 -8.17
N LEU A 81 -6.78 5.64 -7.18
CA LEU A 81 -5.87 5.15 -6.16
C LEU A 81 -6.65 4.82 -4.89
N VAL A 82 -6.57 3.57 -4.44
CA VAL A 82 -7.33 3.09 -3.28
C VAL A 82 -6.43 2.77 -2.10
N TYR A 83 -6.88 3.21 -0.91
CA TYR A 83 -6.30 2.85 0.38
C TYR A 83 -7.42 2.67 1.40
N SER A 84 -7.72 1.42 1.78
CA SER A 84 -8.89 1.12 2.62
C SER A 84 -8.74 -0.18 3.41
N THR A 85 -9.27 -0.18 4.62
CA THR A 85 -9.41 -1.40 5.45
C THR A 85 -10.67 -2.21 5.10
N GLY A 86 -11.51 -1.72 4.18
CA GLY A 86 -12.76 -2.38 3.81
C GLY A 86 -14.00 -1.63 4.30
N GLY A 87 -15.05 -2.36 4.63
CA GLY A 87 -16.33 -1.83 5.09
C GLY A 87 -17.51 -2.63 4.53
N THR A 88 -18.55 -1.96 4.03
CA THR A 88 -19.81 -2.58 3.57
C THR A 88 -19.60 -3.28 2.23
N VAL A 89 -19.93 -4.58 2.17
CA VAL A 89 -19.78 -5.45 1.00
C VAL A 89 -20.61 -4.98 -0.20
N GLU A 90 -21.90 -4.71 0.03
CA GLU A 90 -22.81 -4.25 -1.03
C GLU A 90 -22.35 -2.94 -1.64
N ALA A 91 -21.85 -2.02 -0.81
CA ALA A 91 -21.31 -0.75 -1.29
C ALA A 91 -20.04 -0.96 -2.12
N ALA A 92 -19.14 -1.85 -1.68
CA ALA A 92 -17.91 -2.17 -2.40
C ALA A 92 -18.20 -2.80 -3.78
N ILE A 93 -19.16 -3.72 -3.86
CA ILE A 93 -19.64 -4.30 -5.13
C ILE A 93 -20.17 -3.20 -6.05
N ALA A 94 -21.08 -2.36 -5.53
CA ALA A 94 -21.65 -1.26 -6.33
C ALA A 94 -20.59 -0.27 -6.83
N MET A 95 -19.57 0.02 -6.01
CA MET A 95 -18.42 0.84 -6.42
C MET A 95 -17.59 0.17 -7.51
N GLY A 96 -17.32 -1.13 -7.37
CA GLY A 96 -16.58 -1.88 -8.38
C GLY A 96 -17.31 -1.93 -9.73
N GLU A 97 -18.63 -2.11 -9.73
CA GLU A 97 -19.47 -2.05 -10.93
C GLU A 97 -19.39 -0.66 -11.60
N LEU A 98 -19.44 0.43 -10.80
CA LEU A 98 -19.29 1.79 -11.31
C LEU A 98 -17.93 1.99 -11.98
N VAL A 99 -16.84 1.57 -11.35
CA VAL A 99 -15.48 1.67 -11.92
C VAL A 99 -15.36 0.87 -13.21
N ARG A 100 -15.84 -0.39 -13.22
CA ARG A 100 -15.83 -1.25 -14.40
C ARG A 100 -16.58 -0.62 -15.56
N LYS A 101 -17.79 -0.10 -15.30
CA LYS A 101 -18.61 0.60 -16.29
C LYS A 101 -17.92 1.84 -16.83
N SER A 102 -17.19 2.57 -15.98
CA SER A 102 -16.43 3.77 -16.38
C SER A 102 -15.11 3.44 -17.09
N GLY A 103 -14.69 2.17 -17.11
CA GLY A 103 -13.45 1.70 -17.74
C GLY A 103 -12.20 2.29 -17.10
N LEU A 104 -12.20 2.47 -15.76
CA LEU A 104 -11.06 3.03 -15.03
C LEU A 104 -10.14 1.93 -14.50
N ASP A 105 -8.88 2.27 -14.40
CA ASP A 105 -7.87 1.47 -13.70
C ASP A 105 -7.89 1.78 -12.21
N ILE A 106 -7.59 0.78 -11.39
CA ILE A 106 -7.38 0.95 -9.96
C ILE A 106 -5.96 0.54 -9.61
N ALA A 107 -5.28 1.39 -8.83
CA ALA A 107 -4.02 1.04 -8.21
C ALA A 107 -4.12 1.13 -6.68
N VAL A 108 -3.40 0.25 -5.97
CA VAL A 108 -3.38 0.27 -4.50
C VAL A 108 -2.25 1.19 -4.04
N ALA A 109 -2.62 2.37 -3.56
CA ALA A 109 -1.68 3.34 -3.03
C ALA A 109 -2.39 4.29 -2.06
N ARG A 110 -1.65 4.86 -1.13
CA ARG A 110 -2.14 5.92 -0.26
C ARG A 110 -1.90 7.28 -0.92
N THR A 111 -2.87 8.18 -0.87
CA THR A 111 -2.67 9.58 -1.19
C THR A 111 -2.37 10.36 0.09
N VAL A 112 -1.25 11.06 0.14
CA VAL A 112 -0.93 12.00 1.20
C VAL A 112 -1.34 13.38 0.74
N PHE A 113 -2.48 13.85 1.26
CA PHE A 113 -3.03 15.16 0.88
C PHE A 113 -2.21 16.31 1.47
N SER A 114 -2.11 17.39 0.72
CA SER A 114 -1.56 18.65 1.21
C SER A 114 -2.46 19.23 2.31
N GLN A 115 -1.85 19.75 3.36
CA GLN A 115 -2.61 20.42 4.44
C GLN A 115 -3.15 21.78 4.01
N ARG A 116 -2.51 22.43 3.01
CA ARG A 116 -2.90 23.76 2.51
C ARG A 116 -4.00 23.67 1.45
N GLU A 117 -3.89 22.70 0.56
CA GLU A 117 -4.80 22.48 -0.55
C GLU A 117 -5.21 21.01 -0.62
N PRO A 118 -6.40 20.64 -0.12
CA PRO A 118 -6.82 19.22 -0.06
C PRO A 118 -6.95 18.53 -1.43
N ALA A 119 -7.01 19.29 -2.53
CA ALA A 119 -7.00 18.75 -3.89
C ALA A 119 -5.59 18.41 -4.39
N LEU A 120 -4.53 18.80 -3.67
CA LEU A 120 -3.16 18.44 -3.98
C LEU A 120 -2.69 17.28 -3.10
N GLY A 121 -1.86 16.40 -3.65
CA GLY A 121 -1.34 15.28 -2.91
C GLY A 121 -0.12 14.62 -3.56
N THR A 122 0.48 13.69 -2.81
CA THR A 122 1.54 12.81 -3.28
C THR A 122 1.12 11.35 -3.12
N ILE A 123 1.66 10.49 -3.97
CA ILE A 123 1.37 9.05 -3.93
C ILE A 123 2.37 8.38 -2.98
N ASP A 124 1.86 7.66 -1.99
CA ASP A 124 2.67 6.92 -1.01
C ASP A 124 2.41 5.42 -1.16
N GLU A 125 3.43 4.69 -1.58
CA GLU A 125 3.42 3.23 -1.78
C GLU A 125 4.24 2.47 -0.72
N ARG A 126 4.65 3.11 0.38
CA ARG A 126 5.46 2.44 1.41
C ARG A 126 4.70 1.35 2.16
N SER A 127 3.40 1.52 2.33
CA SER A 127 2.53 0.53 2.99
C SER A 127 1.12 0.57 2.40
N PRO A 128 0.96 0.20 1.11
CA PRO A 128 -0.34 0.21 0.45
C PRO A 128 -1.25 -0.84 1.07
N LEU A 129 -2.52 -0.52 1.23
CA LEU A 129 -3.49 -1.37 1.92
C LEU A 129 -4.83 -1.39 1.19
N CYS A 130 -5.31 -2.59 0.88
CA CYS A 130 -6.68 -2.84 0.47
C CYS A 130 -7.14 -4.16 1.08
N ALA A 131 -7.98 -4.10 2.12
CA ALA A 131 -8.38 -5.28 2.87
C ALA A 131 -9.90 -5.44 2.94
N SER A 132 -10.36 -6.69 3.16
CA SER A 132 -11.77 -7.03 3.30
C SER A 132 -12.60 -6.56 2.08
N ALA A 133 -13.72 -5.86 2.29
CA ALA A 133 -14.57 -5.34 1.23
C ALA A 133 -13.83 -4.44 0.21
N CYS A 134 -12.68 -3.83 0.57
CA CYS A 134 -11.86 -3.09 -0.38
C CYS A 134 -11.41 -3.95 -1.57
N THR A 135 -11.16 -5.24 -1.39
CA THR A 135 -10.77 -6.14 -2.48
C THR A 135 -11.87 -6.33 -3.52
N LEU A 136 -13.15 -6.24 -3.10
CA LEU A 136 -14.29 -6.24 -4.02
C LEU A 136 -14.33 -4.95 -4.83
N PHE A 137 -14.08 -3.80 -4.21
CA PHE A 137 -13.96 -2.54 -4.94
C PHE A 137 -12.79 -2.57 -5.95
N LEU A 138 -11.62 -3.05 -5.52
CA LEU A 138 -10.43 -3.23 -6.37
C LEU A 138 -10.72 -4.12 -7.59
N ALA A 139 -11.51 -5.21 -7.41
CA ALA A 139 -11.88 -6.13 -8.47
C ALA A 139 -12.55 -5.44 -9.67
N GLY A 140 -13.23 -4.31 -9.44
CA GLY A 140 -13.89 -3.52 -10.48
C GLY A 140 -12.94 -2.84 -11.47
N GLY A 141 -11.66 -2.67 -11.15
CA GLY A 141 -10.69 -2.02 -12.04
C GLY A 141 -10.50 -2.74 -13.36
N GLN A 142 -10.35 -1.97 -14.45
CA GLN A 142 -10.01 -2.49 -15.77
C GLN A 142 -8.63 -3.14 -15.72
N ARG A 143 -7.61 -2.35 -15.35
CA ARG A 143 -6.35 -2.85 -14.81
C ARG A 143 -6.36 -2.69 -13.29
N ARG A 144 -5.82 -3.68 -12.61
CA ARG A 144 -5.66 -3.69 -11.16
C ARG A 144 -4.18 -3.77 -10.85
N ILE A 145 -3.60 -2.61 -10.57
CA ILE A 145 -2.16 -2.43 -10.35
C ILE A 145 -1.89 -2.50 -8.86
N ILE A 146 -1.10 -3.47 -8.45
CA ILE A 146 -0.83 -3.72 -7.04
C ILE A 146 0.68 -3.72 -6.82
N PRO A 147 1.23 -2.76 -6.05
CA PRO A 147 2.63 -2.80 -5.62
C PRO A 147 2.93 -4.09 -4.84
N PRO A 148 4.10 -4.73 -5.06
CA PRO A 148 4.38 -6.05 -4.47
C PRO A 148 4.40 -6.07 -2.94
N GLN A 149 4.66 -4.93 -2.30
CA GLN A 149 4.63 -4.74 -0.85
C GLN A 149 3.22 -4.46 -0.30
N SER A 150 2.19 -4.46 -1.15
CA SER A 150 0.83 -4.15 -0.73
C SER A 150 0.23 -5.22 0.17
N ARG A 151 -0.52 -4.77 1.14
CA ARG A 151 -1.29 -5.62 2.04
C ARG A 151 -2.70 -5.82 1.45
N ILE A 152 -2.87 -6.88 0.65
CA ILE A 152 -4.17 -7.28 0.10
C ILE A 152 -4.76 -8.33 1.03
N GLY A 153 -5.72 -7.91 1.85
CA GLY A 153 -6.28 -8.73 2.92
C GLY A 153 -7.64 -9.31 2.57
N VAL A 154 -7.81 -10.62 2.80
CA VAL A 154 -9.07 -11.34 2.59
C VAL A 154 -9.52 -12.09 3.84
N HIS A 155 -10.82 -12.17 4.05
CA HIS A 155 -11.46 -12.98 5.07
C HIS A 155 -12.96 -13.19 4.74
N GLN A 156 -13.59 -14.12 5.42
CA GLN A 156 -15.04 -14.35 5.31
C GLN A 156 -15.83 -13.09 5.66
N GLN A 157 -16.96 -12.92 5.00
CA GLN A 157 -17.85 -11.81 5.28
C GLN A 157 -18.68 -12.08 6.54
N THR A 158 -19.00 -11.01 7.27
CA THR A 158 -19.94 -11.04 8.39
C THR A 158 -21.13 -10.15 8.12
N ILE A 159 -22.30 -10.59 8.56
CA ILE A 159 -23.49 -9.74 8.65
C ILE A 159 -23.45 -9.07 10.02
N VAL A 160 -23.47 -7.77 10.04
CA VAL A 160 -23.52 -6.99 11.28
C VAL A 160 -24.86 -6.27 11.31
N GLU A 161 -25.73 -6.70 12.20
CA GLU A 161 -26.98 -6.00 12.48
C GLU A 161 -26.76 -4.98 13.59
N THR A 162 -27.10 -3.73 13.32
CA THR A 162 -26.92 -2.63 14.25
C THR A 162 -28.24 -1.96 14.56
N GLU A 163 -28.48 -1.66 15.82
CA GLU A 163 -29.54 -0.79 16.26
C GLU A 163 -29.02 0.63 16.43
N THR A 164 -29.68 1.57 15.81
CA THR A 164 -29.34 2.99 15.92
C THR A 164 -30.46 3.71 16.68
N THR A 165 -30.14 4.23 17.85
CA THR A 165 -31.07 4.98 18.69
C THR A 165 -30.68 6.44 18.72
N THR A 166 -31.62 7.32 18.35
CA THR A 166 -31.42 8.77 18.50
C THR A 166 -32.00 9.20 19.86
N VAL A 167 -31.12 9.62 20.75
CA VAL A 167 -31.48 10.17 22.07
C VAL A 167 -31.56 11.69 21.94
N ARG A 168 -32.70 12.24 22.35
CA ARG A 168 -32.96 13.68 22.34
C ARG A 168 -33.24 14.16 23.74
N ASP A 169 -32.40 15.03 24.22
CA ASP A 169 -32.52 15.63 25.53
C ASP A 169 -33.19 17.01 25.42
N TYR A 170 -34.26 17.22 26.20
CA TYR A 170 -35.04 18.45 26.18
C TYR A 170 -34.97 19.13 27.54
N LYS A 171 -34.93 20.46 27.54
CA LYS A 171 -35.22 21.30 28.76
C LYS A 171 -36.57 21.99 28.56
N ILE A 172 -37.23 22.28 29.70
CA ILE A 172 -38.45 23.09 29.71
C ILE A 172 -38.09 24.53 30.03
N VAL A 173 -38.28 25.42 29.07
CA VAL A 173 -38.07 26.87 29.24
C VAL A 173 -39.38 27.57 29.01
N ARG A 174 -39.88 28.28 30.01
CA ARG A 174 -41.16 29.00 29.96
C ARG A 174 -42.34 28.13 29.48
N GLY A 175 -42.37 26.87 29.93
CA GLY A 175 -43.45 25.92 29.56
C GLY A 175 -43.32 25.30 28.17
N ARG A 176 -42.25 25.57 27.40
CA ARG A 176 -41.96 24.97 26.08
C ARG A 176 -40.77 24.00 26.16
N LYS A 177 -40.87 22.89 25.46
CA LYS A 177 -39.76 21.96 25.28
C LYS A 177 -38.76 22.53 24.27
N GLU A 178 -37.54 22.75 24.67
CA GLU A 178 -36.41 23.13 23.82
C GLU A 178 -35.42 21.97 23.76
N LEU A 179 -35.03 21.57 22.55
CA LEU A 179 -34.00 20.55 22.33
C LEU A 179 -32.67 21.10 22.84
N VAL A 180 -32.01 20.36 23.71
CA VAL A 180 -30.71 20.73 24.30
C VAL A 180 -29.59 19.94 23.66
N ASP A 181 -29.83 18.65 23.39
CA ASP A 181 -28.86 17.75 22.82
C ASP A 181 -29.55 16.69 21.98
N GLU A 182 -28.92 16.31 20.89
CA GLU A 182 -29.32 15.18 20.04
C GLU A 182 -28.08 14.35 19.76
N ARG A 183 -28.06 13.11 20.24
CA ARG A 183 -26.98 12.18 19.97
C ARG A 183 -27.51 10.88 19.39
N THR A 184 -26.75 10.31 18.48
CA THR A 184 -27.05 9.03 17.88
C THR A 184 -26.14 7.96 18.45
N GLU A 185 -26.71 6.95 19.06
CA GLU A 185 -26.02 5.80 19.60
C GLU A 185 -26.26 4.60 18.68
N THR A 186 -25.17 4.01 18.15
CA THR A 186 -25.25 2.79 17.33
C THR A 186 -24.68 1.63 18.13
N ARG A 187 -25.48 0.58 18.29
CA ARG A 187 -25.08 -0.64 19.00
C ARG A 187 -25.16 -1.83 18.03
N THR A 188 -24.12 -2.65 18.00
CA THR A 188 -24.19 -3.95 17.30
C THR A 188 -25.05 -4.90 18.14
N ILE A 189 -26.15 -5.40 17.57
CA ILE A 189 -27.08 -6.35 18.23
C ILE A 189 -26.84 -7.78 17.77
N LYS A 190 -26.30 -7.98 16.56
CA LYS A 190 -26.04 -9.29 16.01
C LYS A 190 -24.85 -9.23 15.06
N GLN A 191 -24.03 -10.25 15.15
CA GLN A 191 -22.94 -10.46 14.20
C GLN A 191 -22.92 -11.93 13.83
N GLU A 192 -23.18 -12.22 12.56
CA GLU A 192 -23.20 -13.58 12.03
C GLU A 192 -22.29 -13.69 10.82
N GLN A 193 -21.78 -14.90 10.58
CA GLN A 193 -21.06 -15.19 9.34
C GLN A 193 -22.04 -15.08 8.17
N ALA A 194 -21.64 -14.35 7.13
CA ALA A 194 -22.44 -14.26 5.92
C ALA A 194 -22.48 -15.63 5.24
N THR A 195 -23.70 -16.08 4.93
CA THR A 195 -23.94 -17.36 4.26
C THR A 195 -24.92 -17.18 3.10
N GLY A 196 -24.86 -18.08 2.12
CA GLY A 196 -25.88 -18.22 1.08
C GLY A 196 -25.94 -17.06 0.09
N GLU A 197 -26.86 -16.12 0.28
CA GLU A 197 -27.18 -15.11 -0.73
C GLU A 197 -26.06 -14.08 -0.95
N ILE A 198 -25.41 -13.61 0.12
CA ILE A 198 -24.30 -12.66 0.05
C ILE A 198 -23.11 -13.31 -0.64
N ASP A 199 -22.78 -14.54 -0.28
CA ASP A 199 -21.72 -15.30 -0.93
C ASP A 199 -22.02 -15.55 -2.42
N ALA A 200 -23.28 -15.88 -2.75
CA ALA A 200 -23.68 -16.05 -4.14
C ALA A 200 -23.60 -14.75 -4.95
N LYS A 201 -23.97 -13.62 -4.35
CA LYS A 201 -23.85 -12.30 -4.98
C LYS A 201 -22.37 -11.94 -5.20
N MET A 202 -21.53 -12.15 -4.20
CA MET A 202 -20.09 -11.91 -4.29
C MET A 202 -19.45 -12.79 -5.38
N ARG A 203 -19.80 -14.08 -5.45
CA ARG A 203 -19.30 -15.00 -6.50
C ARG A 203 -19.65 -14.49 -7.88
N ARG A 204 -20.92 -14.20 -8.14
CA ARG A 204 -21.38 -13.68 -9.45
C ARG A 204 -20.65 -12.39 -9.83
N TYR A 205 -20.46 -11.51 -8.85
CA TYR A 205 -19.73 -10.25 -9.06
C TYR A 205 -18.27 -10.51 -9.43
N LEU A 206 -17.55 -11.32 -8.67
CA LEU A 206 -16.12 -11.61 -8.91
C LEU A 206 -15.91 -12.35 -10.23
N ASP A 207 -16.80 -13.28 -10.60
CA ASP A 207 -16.79 -13.94 -11.90
C ASP A 207 -16.96 -12.91 -13.04
N ALA A 208 -17.91 -11.98 -12.90
CA ALA A 208 -18.13 -10.91 -13.87
C ALA A 208 -16.93 -9.93 -13.96
N MET A 209 -16.17 -9.76 -12.88
CA MET A 209 -14.94 -8.97 -12.86
C MET A 209 -13.72 -9.75 -13.39
N GLY A 210 -13.87 -11.03 -13.72
CA GLY A 210 -12.81 -11.87 -14.30
C GLY A 210 -11.74 -12.29 -13.28
N LEU A 211 -12.14 -12.49 -12.01
CA LEU A 211 -11.26 -13.07 -11.01
C LEU A 211 -11.27 -14.60 -11.10
N ASP A 212 -10.12 -15.20 -10.81
CA ASP A 212 -10.01 -16.64 -10.70
C ASP A 212 -10.79 -17.16 -9.47
N ARG A 213 -11.37 -18.34 -9.59
CA ARG A 213 -12.15 -18.96 -8.53
C ARG A 213 -11.39 -19.12 -7.22
N SER A 214 -10.08 -19.31 -7.29
CA SER A 214 -9.21 -19.40 -6.12
C SER A 214 -9.26 -18.17 -5.22
N PHE A 215 -9.60 -16.98 -5.77
CA PHE A 215 -9.81 -15.78 -4.94
C PHE A 215 -10.98 -15.95 -3.97
N ILE A 216 -12.08 -16.51 -4.44
CA ILE A 216 -13.25 -16.78 -3.59
C ILE A 216 -12.89 -17.85 -2.57
N GLU A 217 -12.21 -18.92 -3.00
CA GLU A 217 -11.83 -20.03 -2.13
C GLU A 217 -10.94 -19.57 -0.97
N VAL A 218 -9.92 -18.75 -1.24
CA VAL A 218 -9.07 -18.20 -0.19
C VAL A 218 -9.82 -17.23 0.73
N THR A 219 -10.77 -16.46 0.19
CA THR A 219 -11.59 -15.53 0.97
C THR A 219 -12.50 -16.28 1.94
N VAL A 220 -13.25 -17.26 1.47
CA VAL A 220 -14.21 -18.00 2.31
C VAL A 220 -13.54 -19.04 3.23
N SER A 221 -12.29 -19.44 2.96
CA SER A 221 -11.53 -20.31 3.85
C SER A 221 -10.83 -19.58 4.99
N THR A 222 -10.76 -18.24 4.92
CA THR A 222 -10.15 -17.42 5.99
C THR A 222 -11.23 -17.00 6.98
N PRO A 223 -11.14 -17.39 8.27
CA PRO A 223 -12.14 -17.03 9.27
C PRO A 223 -12.37 -15.52 9.38
N ALA A 224 -13.60 -15.12 9.74
CA ALA A 224 -14.03 -13.72 9.75
C ALA A 224 -13.30 -12.84 10.80
N ASP A 225 -12.78 -13.46 11.86
CA ASP A 225 -12.03 -12.81 12.95
C ASP A 225 -10.53 -12.71 12.67
N THR A 226 -10.08 -13.22 11.53
CA THR A 226 -8.68 -13.17 11.08
C THR A 226 -8.57 -12.42 9.77
N MET A 227 -7.34 -12.10 9.36
CA MET A 227 -7.06 -11.46 8.08
C MET A 227 -5.88 -12.16 7.42
N ARG A 228 -6.11 -12.77 6.26
CA ARG A 228 -5.05 -13.34 5.43
C ARG A 228 -4.59 -12.31 4.41
N TYR A 229 -3.31 -11.99 4.42
CA TYR A 229 -2.71 -11.13 3.40
C TYR A 229 -2.11 -11.98 2.28
N LEU A 230 -2.50 -11.69 1.05
CA LEU A 230 -2.03 -12.41 -0.14
C LEU A 230 -0.59 -12.01 -0.47
N LYS A 231 0.20 -13.00 -0.85
CA LYS A 231 1.54 -12.79 -1.42
C LYS A 231 1.44 -12.38 -2.90
N PRO A 232 2.48 -11.77 -3.50
CA PRO A 232 2.44 -11.33 -4.90
C PRO A 232 2.13 -12.43 -5.91
N ASP A 233 2.59 -13.66 -5.68
CA ASP A 233 2.26 -14.84 -6.50
C ASP A 233 0.80 -15.24 -6.37
N GLU A 234 0.24 -15.21 -5.16
CA GLU A 234 -1.20 -15.44 -4.91
C GLU A 234 -2.06 -14.33 -5.55
N MET A 235 -1.62 -13.07 -5.49
CA MET A 235 -2.33 -11.97 -6.14
C MET A 235 -2.41 -12.15 -7.66
N ARG A 236 -1.37 -12.72 -8.29
CA ARG A 236 -1.38 -13.08 -9.72
C ARG A 236 -2.26 -14.31 -9.96
N ALA A 237 -2.07 -15.37 -9.21
CA ALA A 237 -2.79 -16.63 -9.38
C ALA A 237 -4.32 -16.44 -9.24
N THR A 238 -4.73 -15.65 -8.26
CA THR A 238 -6.15 -15.31 -8.03
C THR A 238 -6.68 -14.25 -9.00
N THR A 239 -5.84 -13.72 -9.87
CA THR A 239 -6.15 -12.63 -10.80
C THR A 239 -6.69 -11.35 -10.15
N ILE A 240 -6.57 -11.19 -8.82
CA ILE A 240 -6.89 -9.90 -8.18
C ILE A 240 -5.94 -8.80 -8.67
N ALA A 241 -4.69 -9.11 -8.94
CA ALA A 241 -3.78 -8.24 -9.67
C ALA A 241 -3.77 -8.60 -11.14
N THR A 242 -4.07 -7.65 -12.02
CA THR A 242 -3.76 -7.77 -13.46
C THR A 242 -2.30 -7.41 -13.73
N GLN A 243 -1.71 -6.61 -12.83
CA GLN A 243 -0.33 -6.18 -12.91
C GLN A 243 0.25 -5.97 -11.51
N ILE A 244 1.40 -6.59 -11.22
CA ILE A 244 2.18 -6.31 -10.02
C ILE A 244 3.23 -5.27 -10.38
N GLY A 245 3.19 -4.12 -9.72
CA GLY A 245 4.10 -3.02 -9.99
C GLY A 245 3.66 -1.72 -9.32
N PRO A 246 4.45 -0.64 -9.45
CA PRO A 246 4.13 0.64 -8.82
C PRO A 246 2.82 1.24 -9.36
N ALA A 247 2.11 1.99 -8.53
CA ALA A 247 0.87 2.67 -8.91
C ALA A 247 1.04 3.63 -10.08
N ALA A 248 2.27 4.08 -10.33
CA ALA A 248 2.63 4.88 -11.50
C ALA A 248 2.23 4.25 -12.84
N LEU A 249 2.16 2.92 -12.92
CA LEU A 249 1.72 2.20 -14.12
C LEU A 249 0.26 2.51 -14.51
N ALA A 250 -0.58 2.95 -13.57
CA ALA A 250 -1.94 3.35 -13.85
C ALA A 250 -2.05 4.63 -14.70
N PHE A 251 -0.96 5.37 -14.85
CA PHE A 251 -0.91 6.62 -15.59
C PHE A 251 -0.30 6.48 -17.00
N GLU A 252 0.24 5.33 -17.36
CA GLU A 252 1.00 5.16 -18.62
C GLU A 252 0.12 5.33 -19.87
N ASP A 253 -1.11 4.81 -19.84
CA ASP A 253 -2.03 4.89 -20.99
C ASP A 253 -2.74 6.24 -21.11
N LEU A 254 -2.54 7.14 -20.14
CA LEU A 254 -3.15 8.48 -20.13
C LEU A 254 -2.28 9.53 -20.84
N ARG A 255 -1.07 9.17 -21.26
CA ARG A 255 -0.27 10.07 -22.11
C ARG A 255 -1.01 10.28 -23.43
N PRO A 256 -1.25 11.54 -23.85
CA PRO A 256 -1.79 11.79 -25.17
C PRO A 256 -0.82 11.16 -26.16
N ALA A 257 -1.33 10.24 -27.01
CA ALA A 257 -0.57 9.78 -28.15
C ALA A 257 -0.11 11.06 -28.89
N LEU A 258 1.19 11.30 -28.97
CA LEU A 258 1.75 12.38 -29.76
C LEU A 258 1.13 12.22 -31.14
N ALA A 259 0.29 13.19 -31.53
CA ALA A 259 -0.35 13.18 -32.84
C ALA A 259 0.74 13.00 -33.89
N PRO A 260 0.64 12.01 -34.79
CA PRO A 260 1.63 11.83 -35.85
C PRO A 260 1.69 13.11 -36.65
N ALA A 261 2.90 13.60 -36.88
CA ALA A 261 3.12 14.77 -37.74
C ALA A 261 2.39 14.55 -39.08
N PRO A 262 1.65 15.55 -39.61
CA PRO A 262 0.91 15.39 -40.85
C PRO A 262 1.89 15.14 -42.00
N GLY A 263 1.91 13.91 -42.55
CA GLY A 263 2.65 13.62 -43.77
C GLY A 263 3.42 12.30 -43.85
N SER A 264 2.90 11.18 -43.31
CA SER A 264 3.43 9.87 -43.73
C SER A 264 2.34 8.80 -43.73
N SER A 265 1.66 8.69 -44.88
CA SER A 265 0.93 7.47 -45.24
C SER A 265 1.95 6.34 -45.54
N ARG A 266 2.14 5.42 -44.59
CA ARG A 266 2.75 4.13 -44.84
C ARG A 266 1.87 3.02 -44.31
N SER A 267 1.56 2.14 -45.23
CA SER A 267 0.85 0.87 -45.16
C SER A 267 1.17 0.10 -43.85
N LEU A 268 0.11 -0.33 -43.14
CA LEU A 268 0.16 -1.30 -42.05
C LEU A 268 0.52 -2.67 -42.60
N SER A 269 1.80 -2.98 -42.56
CA SER A 269 2.30 -4.35 -42.66
C SER A 269 2.55 -4.85 -41.24
N ALA A 270 2.20 -6.12 -40.99
CA ALA A 270 2.24 -6.78 -39.69
C ALA A 270 3.45 -6.41 -38.83
N ALA A 271 3.20 -6.01 -37.59
CA ALA A 271 4.25 -5.71 -36.62
C ALA A 271 5.10 -6.96 -36.35
N PRO A 272 6.43 -6.88 -36.48
CA PRO A 272 7.29 -7.96 -36.04
C PRO A 272 7.25 -8.03 -34.52
N VAL A 273 7.14 -9.23 -33.96
CA VAL A 273 7.38 -9.55 -32.58
C VAL A 273 8.78 -9.03 -32.23
N LEU A 274 8.88 -7.99 -31.40
CA LEU A 274 10.16 -7.49 -30.93
C LEU A 274 10.82 -8.59 -30.10
N PRO A 275 12.07 -8.94 -30.40
CA PRO A 275 12.85 -9.81 -29.54
C PRO A 275 13.06 -9.13 -28.17
N ALA A 276 13.14 -9.95 -27.11
CA ALA A 276 13.40 -9.52 -25.75
C ALA A 276 14.43 -8.38 -25.72
N THR A 277 14.01 -7.27 -25.12
CA THR A 277 14.77 -6.02 -25.05
C THR A 277 16.18 -6.31 -24.56
N LEU A 278 17.19 -6.04 -25.38
CA LEU A 278 18.58 -5.97 -24.96
C LEU A 278 18.66 -4.84 -23.92
N VAL A 279 18.64 -5.23 -22.64
CA VAL A 279 18.95 -4.32 -21.54
C VAL A 279 20.37 -3.84 -21.79
N ALA A 280 20.55 -2.53 -21.95
CA ALA A 280 21.88 -1.96 -22.10
C ALA A 280 22.78 -2.44 -20.94
N PRO A 281 24.02 -2.84 -21.21
CA PRO A 281 24.89 -3.39 -20.16
C PRO A 281 25.08 -2.37 -19.05
N ALA A 282 24.83 -2.81 -17.81
CA ALA A 282 24.98 -1.94 -16.64
C ALA A 282 26.41 -1.47 -16.48
N THR A 283 26.61 -0.17 -16.21
CA THR A 283 27.92 0.43 -15.98
C THR A 283 28.41 0.07 -14.56
N PRO A 284 29.52 -0.64 -14.40
CA PRO A 284 30.04 -1.00 -13.09
C PRO A 284 30.60 0.23 -12.36
N LEU A 285 30.26 0.38 -11.08
CA LEU A 285 30.80 1.40 -10.17
C LEU A 285 31.95 0.88 -9.31
N GLY A 286 32.05 -0.44 -9.17
CA GLY A 286 33.01 -1.11 -8.32
C GLY A 286 32.35 -1.92 -7.21
N SER A 287 33.13 -2.36 -6.23
CA SER A 287 32.61 -3.16 -5.10
C SER A 287 33.00 -2.55 -3.76
N VAL A 288 32.15 -2.82 -2.77
CA VAL A 288 32.31 -2.44 -1.38
C VAL A 288 32.48 -3.68 -0.54
N GLU A 289 33.50 -3.74 0.30
CA GLU A 289 33.68 -4.85 1.25
C GLU A 289 32.72 -4.66 2.43
N LEU A 290 31.91 -5.69 2.69
CA LEU A 290 30.91 -5.67 3.77
C LEU A 290 31.48 -6.27 5.08
N GLY A 291 32.47 -7.12 4.99
CA GLY A 291 33.12 -7.74 6.16
C GLY A 291 33.47 -9.22 5.95
N PRO A 292 34.08 -9.87 6.95
CA PRO A 292 34.39 -11.29 6.87
C PRO A 292 33.12 -12.15 6.95
N HIS A 293 33.06 -13.20 6.16
CA HIS A 293 31.99 -14.19 6.18
C HIS A 293 32.55 -15.58 5.86
N ARG A 294 32.31 -16.58 6.72
CA ARG A 294 32.68 -18.02 6.52
C ARG A 294 34.11 -18.22 5.96
N GLY A 295 35.09 -17.45 6.44
CA GLY A 295 36.49 -17.56 6.02
C GLY A 295 36.88 -16.80 4.77
N GLY A 296 35.98 -16.00 4.17
CA GLY A 296 36.22 -15.11 3.05
C GLY A 296 35.69 -13.71 3.29
N LYS A 297 35.77 -12.86 2.25
CA LYS A 297 35.24 -11.50 2.29
C LYS A 297 33.95 -11.39 1.50
N LEU A 298 32.88 -10.91 2.17
CA LEU A 298 31.63 -10.57 1.53
C LEU A 298 31.77 -9.18 0.91
N ARG A 299 31.44 -9.06 -0.36
CA ARG A 299 31.47 -7.78 -1.11
C ARG A 299 30.10 -7.51 -1.75
N LEU A 300 29.78 -6.24 -1.90
CA LEU A 300 28.63 -5.77 -2.65
C LEU A 300 29.17 -5.07 -3.90
N ALA A 301 28.99 -5.67 -5.06
CA ALA A 301 29.28 -5.04 -6.34
C ALA A 301 28.12 -4.10 -6.70
N LEU A 302 28.46 -2.89 -7.11
CA LEU A 302 27.54 -1.84 -7.50
C LEU A 302 27.67 -1.57 -8.99
N SER A 303 26.54 -1.45 -9.67
CA SER A 303 26.46 -1.00 -11.05
C SER A 303 25.23 -0.13 -11.26
N ILE A 304 25.21 0.61 -12.34
CA ILE A 304 24.09 1.45 -12.74
C ILE A 304 23.61 1.03 -14.10
N GLY A 305 22.30 0.87 -14.23
CA GLY A 305 21.61 0.65 -15.49
C GLY A 305 20.65 1.80 -15.81
N GLU A 306 19.98 1.70 -16.93
CA GLU A 306 18.84 2.55 -17.22
C GLU A 306 17.75 2.32 -16.20
N GLY A 307 17.26 3.38 -15.56
CA GLY A 307 16.10 3.32 -14.70
C GLY A 307 14.84 3.10 -15.53
N ARG A 308 13.82 2.56 -14.92
CA ARG A 308 12.52 2.36 -15.55
C ARG A 308 11.86 3.67 -15.99
N TYR A 309 12.29 4.78 -15.41
CA TYR A 309 11.76 6.11 -15.68
C TYR A 309 12.88 7.03 -16.14
N GLN A 310 12.57 8.02 -17.00
CA GLN A 310 13.57 8.94 -17.56
C GLN A 310 14.41 9.67 -16.53
N GLN A 311 13.84 9.93 -15.33
CA GLN A 311 14.52 10.63 -14.23
C GLN A 311 15.19 9.70 -13.22
N THR A 312 15.03 8.38 -13.39
CA THR A 312 15.61 7.39 -12.50
C THR A 312 16.83 6.73 -13.13
N THR A 313 17.60 6.10 -12.28
CA THR A 313 18.65 5.17 -12.66
C THR A 313 18.44 3.90 -11.85
N ALA A 314 18.63 2.74 -12.46
CA ALA A 314 18.59 1.48 -11.75
C ALA A 314 19.93 1.29 -11.02
N LEU A 315 19.91 1.45 -9.68
CA LEU A 315 21.04 1.07 -8.85
C LEU A 315 21.01 -0.45 -8.66
N GLN A 316 21.94 -1.14 -9.29
CA GLN A 316 22.05 -2.58 -9.26
C GLN A 316 23.10 -3.03 -8.26
N MET A 317 22.79 -4.03 -7.46
CA MET A 317 23.61 -4.56 -6.39
C MET A 317 23.73 -6.07 -6.51
N ARG A 318 24.96 -6.58 -6.48
CA ARG A 318 25.23 -8.02 -6.51
C ARG A 318 26.12 -8.42 -5.34
N LEU A 319 25.70 -9.41 -4.58
CA LEU A 319 26.52 -9.97 -3.50
C LEU A 319 27.54 -10.93 -4.07
N LEU A 320 28.81 -10.79 -3.62
CA LEU A 320 29.92 -11.63 -4.04
C LEU A 320 30.61 -12.23 -2.80
N PHE A 321 30.93 -13.49 -2.88
CA PHE A 321 31.83 -14.16 -1.94
C PHE A 321 33.13 -14.51 -2.68
N GLY A 322 34.23 -13.81 -2.35
CA GLY A 322 35.36 -13.77 -3.24
C GLY A 322 34.96 -13.08 -4.55
N ASP A 323 35.07 -13.77 -5.68
CA ASP A 323 34.63 -13.32 -7.00
C ASP A 323 33.38 -14.04 -7.49
N ALA A 324 32.84 -15.00 -6.70
CA ALA A 324 31.65 -15.74 -7.05
C ALA A 324 30.36 -15.01 -6.56
N PRO A 325 29.34 -14.88 -7.41
CA PRO A 325 28.05 -14.34 -6.98
C PRO A 325 27.36 -15.29 -5.99
N ILE A 326 26.75 -14.69 -4.97
CA ILE A 326 25.90 -15.41 -4.02
C ILE A 326 24.44 -15.31 -4.52
N PRO A 327 23.64 -16.37 -4.43
CA PRO A 327 22.23 -16.31 -4.75
C PRO A 327 21.55 -15.14 -4.02
N THR A 328 20.93 -14.25 -4.78
CA THR A 328 20.24 -13.04 -4.29
C THR A 328 18.74 -13.23 -4.21
N ARG A 329 18.26 -14.41 -4.59
CA ARG A 329 16.84 -14.76 -4.53
C ARG A 329 16.32 -14.59 -3.12
N LEU A 330 15.24 -13.81 -2.97
CA LEU A 330 14.60 -13.49 -1.69
C LEU A 330 15.43 -12.61 -0.71
N ARG A 331 16.58 -12.09 -1.12
CA ARG A 331 17.34 -11.13 -0.33
C ARG A 331 16.93 -9.71 -0.69
N THR A 332 16.99 -8.82 0.30
CA THR A 332 16.81 -7.39 0.11
C THR A 332 18.02 -6.62 0.58
N VAL A 333 18.40 -5.59 -0.16
CA VAL A 333 19.37 -4.60 0.30
C VAL A 333 18.61 -3.30 0.54
N THR A 334 18.63 -2.84 1.77
CA THR A 334 18.06 -1.56 2.16
C THR A 334 19.17 -0.52 2.26
N LEU A 335 19.09 0.51 1.45
CA LEU A 335 19.98 1.68 1.49
C LEU A 335 19.22 2.83 2.17
N THR A 336 19.77 3.35 3.26
CA THR A 336 19.18 4.49 3.98
C THR A 336 20.06 5.71 3.78
N LEU A 337 19.44 6.81 3.33
CA LEU A 337 20.04 8.13 3.16
C LEU A 337 19.45 9.10 4.18
N PRO A 338 20.18 10.11 4.64
CA PRO A 338 19.66 11.11 5.57
C PRO A 338 18.48 11.87 4.98
N GLY A 339 17.40 11.98 5.76
CA GLY A 339 16.22 12.78 5.38
C GLY A 339 15.34 12.19 4.29
N GLY A 340 15.68 11.01 3.75
CA GLY A 340 14.91 10.33 2.72
C GLY A 340 14.32 8.99 3.18
N PRO A 341 13.36 8.43 2.44
CA PRO A 341 12.88 7.07 2.66
C PRO A 341 13.98 6.06 2.33
N PRO A 342 13.94 4.85 2.95
CA PRO A 342 14.89 3.80 2.59
C PRO A 342 14.67 3.34 1.14
N ILE A 343 15.77 3.16 0.42
CA ILE A 343 15.81 2.62 -0.93
C ILE A 343 15.98 1.11 -0.81
N ILE A 344 15.04 0.34 -1.32
CA ILE A 344 15.03 -1.12 -1.20
C ILE A 344 15.31 -1.73 -2.57
N ALA A 345 16.45 -2.42 -2.69
CA ALA A 345 16.83 -3.18 -3.87
C ALA A 345 16.46 -4.66 -3.68
N GLN A 346 15.81 -5.23 -4.69
CA GLN A 346 15.37 -6.63 -4.72
C GLN A 346 15.76 -7.26 -6.06
N ASN A 347 15.88 -8.60 -6.08
CA ASN A 347 15.99 -9.34 -7.32
C ASN A 347 14.60 -9.50 -7.92
N GLU A 348 14.27 -8.68 -8.91
CA GLU A 348 12.92 -8.54 -9.44
C GLU A 348 12.51 -9.66 -10.41
N ASP A 349 13.48 -10.26 -11.09
CA ASP A 349 13.14 -11.17 -12.19
C ASP A 349 12.84 -12.59 -11.75
N GLY A 350 13.16 -12.99 -10.53
CA GLY A 350 12.95 -14.36 -10.04
C GLY A 350 13.50 -15.47 -10.97
N SER A 351 13.96 -15.06 -12.16
CA SER A 351 14.39 -15.89 -13.27
C SER A 351 15.84 -16.36 -13.14
N ALA A 352 16.69 -15.59 -12.47
CA ALA A 352 18.07 -15.96 -12.21
C ALA A 352 18.34 -15.89 -10.71
N PRO A 353 18.63 -17.02 -10.03
CA PRO A 353 18.94 -17.03 -8.61
C PRO A 353 20.13 -16.12 -8.27
N ASP A 354 21.00 -15.82 -9.24
CA ASP A 354 22.21 -15.02 -9.09
C ASP A 354 22.07 -13.61 -9.73
N GLY A 355 20.86 -13.22 -10.10
CA GLY A 355 20.57 -11.91 -10.71
C GLY A 355 20.91 -10.75 -9.77
N PRO A 356 21.16 -9.56 -10.30
CA PRO A 356 21.36 -8.38 -9.46
C PRO A 356 20.07 -8.00 -8.76
N MET A 357 20.18 -7.55 -7.51
CA MET A 357 19.11 -6.81 -6.85
C MET A 357 19.12 -5.39 -7.42
N SER A 358 17.96 -4.85 -7.78
CA SER A 358 17.88 -3.51 -8.34
C SER A 358 16.87 -2.63 -7.62
N ALA A 359 17.12 -1.33 -7.61
CA ALA A 359 16.22 -0.30 -7.14
C ALA A 359 16.28 0.88 -8.10
N ASP A 360 15.11 1.37 -8.51
CA ASP A 360 15.02 2.63 -9.24
C ASP A 360 15.17 3.81 -8.29
N VAL A 361 16.14 4.65 -8.53
CA VAL A 361 16.46 5.81 -7.70
C VAL A 361 16.45 7.06 -8.55
N LEU A 362 15.83 8.14 -8.05
CA LEU A 362 15.88 9.45 -8.70
C LEU A 362 17.32 9.90 -8.85
N ARG A 363 17.71 10.32 -10.06
CA ARG A 363 19.07 10.79 -10.34
C ARG A 363 19.44 11.98 -9.47
N GLU A 364 18.52 12.92 -9.26
CA GLU A 364 18.73 14.07 -8.40
C GLU A 364 19.07 13.69 -6.95
N THR A 365 18.42 12.64 -6.41
CA THR A 365 18.72 12.12 -5.07
C THR A 365 20.18 11.65 -4.99
N LEU A 366 20.64 10.89 -5.97
CA LEU A 366 22.01 10.40 -6.01
C LEU A 366 23.03 11.50 -6.32
N CYS A 367 22.69 12.43 -7.21
CA CYS A 367 23.54 13.55 -7.57
C CYS A 367 23.66 14.61 -6.48
N GLY A 368 22.62 14.75 -5.64
CA GLY A 368 22.61 15.65 -4.49
C GLY A 368 23.46 15.18 -3.29
N LEU A 369 23.89 13.91 -3.27
CA LEU A 369 24.73 13.40 -2.18
C LEU A 369 26.10 14.09 -2.18
N THR A 370 26.68 14.28 -1.01
CA THR A 370 28.10 14.70 -0.84
C THR A 370 28.95 13.49 -0.49
N ASP A 371 30.25 13.58 -0.68
CA ASP A 371 31.16 12.47 -0.33
C ASP A 371 31.07 12.08 1.14
N ARG A 372 30.70 13.03 2.01
CA ARG A 372 30.53 12.86 3.47
C ARG A 372 29.11 12.49 3.88
N THR A 373 28.15 12.40 2.95
CA THR A 373 26.78 12.02 3.29
C THR A 373 26.77 10.65 3.97
N ALA A 374 26.19 10.57 5.15
CA ALA A 374 26.07 9.32 5.90
C ALA A 374 25.13 8.36 5.18
N VAL A 375 25.55 7.13 5.00
CA VAL A 375 24.81 6.08 4.32
C VAL A 375 24.82 4.82 5.18
N SER A 376 23.69 4.14 5.28
CA SER A 376 23.58 2.82 5.90
C SER A 376 23.07 1.80 4.89
N LEU A 377 23.76 0.67 4.81
CA LEU A 377 23.38 -0.51 4.04
C LEU A 377 22.98 -1.61 4.99
N LYS A 378 21.79 -2.19 4.78
CA LYS A 378 21.30 -3.36 5.50
C LYS A 378 20.95 -4.44 4.47
N ILE A 379 21.41 -5.67 4.72
CA ILE A 379 21.11 -6.82 3.88
C ILE A 379 20.34 -7.80 4.75
N ASP A 380 19.12 -8.08 4.39
CA ASP A 380 18.27 -9.03 5.10
C ASP A 380 18.41 -10.43 4.46
N PRO A 381 18.44 -11.50 5.28
CA PRO A 381 18.47 -12.87 4.79
C PRO A 381 17.14 -13.22 4.09
N PRO A 382 17.10 -14.29 3.26
CA PRO A 382 15.85 -14.82 2.76
C PRO A 382 14.96 -15.27 3.92
N ALA A 383 13.66 -15.11 3.76
CA ALA A 383 12.66 -15.45 4.80
C ALA A 383 12.67 -16.94 5.20
N GLU A 384 13.26 -17.81 4.38
CA GLU A 384 13.34 -19.26 4.60
C GLU A 384 14.62 -19.70 5.33
N ASP A 385 15.57 -18.79 5.56
CA ASP A 385 16.84 -19.14 6.21
C ASP A 385 16.68 -19.02 7.73
N SER A 386 16.72 -20.16 8.43
CA SER A 386 16.60 -20.25 9.88
C SER A 386 17.80 -19.65 10.65
N THR A 387 18.82 -19.17 9.93
CA THR A 387 19.97 -18.47 10.50
C THR A 387 19.86 -16.96 10.20
N PRO A 388 19.46 -16.13 11.20
CA PRO A 388 19.34 -14.70 11.00
C PRO A 388 20.72 -14.05 10.94
N SER A 389 21.29 -13.90 9.78
CA SER A 389 22.46 -13.05 9.57
C SER A 389 22.08 -11.82 8.75
N THR A 390 21.47 -10.85 9.42
CA THR A 390 21.32 -9.49 8.89
C THR A 390 22.70 -8.84 8.89
N TRP A 391 23.10 -8.34 7.74
CA TRP A 391 24.32 -7.56 7.58
C TRP A 391 23.98 -6.08 7.58
N GLN A 392 24.69 -5.30 8.39
CA GLN A 392 24.53 -3.85 8.39
C GLN A 392 25.90 -3.18 8.36
N ARG A 393 26.06 -2.20 7.49
CA ARG A 393 27.25 -1.36 7.43
C ARG A 393 26.86 0.09 7.25
N SER A 394 27.44 0.97 8.06
CA SER A 394 27.31 2.41 7.93
C SER A 394 28.66 3.00 7.50
N GLY A 395 28.59 4.05 6.71
CA GLY A 395 29.78 4.74 6.18
C GLY A 395 29.37 6.00 5.42
N THR A 396 30.24 6.49 4.58
CA THR A 396 29.94 7.66 3.74
C THR A 396 29.49 7.24 2.34
N ALA A 397 28.82 8.16 1.63
CA ALA A 397 28.41 7.92 0.25
C ALA A 397 29.60 7.68 -0.68
N ALA A 398 30.75 8.31 -0.42
CA ALA A 398 31.99 8.04 -1.15
C ALA A 398 32.43 6.58 -1.01
N GLU A 399 32.30 6.00 0.18
CA GLU A 399 32.71 4.63 0.47
C GLU A 399 31.69 3.60 0.00
N LEU A 400 30.42 3.78 0.41
CA LEU A 400 29.38 2.74 0.25
C LEU A 400 28.66 2.80 -1.09
N LEU A 401 28.65 3.95 -1.78
CA LEU A 401 28.01 4.11 -3.09
C LEU A 401 29.01 4.37 -4.21
N ARG A 402 30.30 4.41 -3.93
CA ARG A 402 31.29 4.79 -4.94
C ARG A 402 30.94 6.12 -5.61
N LEU A 403 30.57 7.11 -4.81
CA LEU A 403 29.96 8.36 -5.25
C LEU A 403 30.69 9.08 -6.39
N PRO A 404 32.04 9.16 -6.42
CA PRO A 404 32.75 9.78 -7.54
C PRO A 404 32.47 9.10 -8.89
N GLN A 405 32.48 7.76 -8.92
CA GLN A 405 32.17 6.96 -10.10
C GLN A 405 30.70 7.10 -10.49
N LEU A 406 29.79 7.06 -9.49
CA LEU A 406 28.37 7.23 -9.68
C LEU A 406 28.05 8.59 -10.31
N ARG A 407 28.60 9.69 -9.76
CA ARG A 407 28.45 11.04 -10.31
C ARG A 407 28.95 11.15 -11.75
N SER A 408 30.10 10.60 -12.03
CA SER A 408 30.67 10.59 -13.38
C SER A 408 29.76 9.90 -14.38
N ALA A 409 28.96 8.89 -13.93
CA ALA A 409 28.11 8.10 -14.79
C ALA A 409 26.73 8.74 -15.03
N ILE A 410 26.13 9.43 -14.05
CA ILE A 410 24.72 9.87 -14.14
C ILE A 410 24.48 11.37 -13.91
N CYS A 411 25.43 12.12 -13.35
CA CYS A 411 25.22 13.52 -12.98
C CYS A 411 25.89 14.49 -13.98
N ARG A 412 25.58 14.31 -15.24
CA ARG A 412 26.05 15.21 -16.32
C ARG A 412 24.97 16.23 -16.65
#